data_e88c4665659ee75aed00575fed949b3a
#
_entry.id   e88c4665659ee75aed00575fed949b3a
#
_cell.length_a   1.000
_cell.length_b   1.000
_cell.length_c   1.000
_cell.angle_alpha   90.00
_cell.angle_beta   90.00
_cell.angle_gamma   90.00
#
_symmetry.space_group_name_H-M   'P 1'
#
loop_
_entity.id
_entity.type
_entity.pdbx_description
1 polymer ?
#
loop_
_entity_poly.entity_id
_entity_poly.type
_entity_poly.pdbx_seq_one_letter_code
_entity_poly.pdbx_strand_id
1 'polypeptide(L)' 'MKLLVTGGAGFIGSHTSLLLLEEGYDLVIYDSFHNSSKKVFKRFEKILNCDETYLSRRIKVIEGDIRDKNLLEEVFNYY' A
#
# COMPACT_ATOMS: atom_id res chain seq x y z
N MET A 1 13.32 3.08 -4.95
CA MET A 1 12.26 3.33 -5.93
C MET A 1 10.89 3.22 -5.27
N LYS A 2 9.98 4.07 -5.65
CA LYS A 2 8.63 4.09 -5.10
C LYS A 2 7.64 3.60 -6.15
N LEU A 3 6.78 2.65 -5.78
CA LEU A 3 5.81 2.04 -6.68
C LEU A 3 4.39 2.30 -6.19
N LEU A 4 3.48 2.51 -7.12
CA LEU A 4 2.05 2.61 -6.82
C LEU A 4 1.41 1.23 -6.96
N VAL A 5 0.71 0.79 -5.92
CA VAL A 5 0.01 -0.49 -5.92
C VAL A 5 -1.48 -0.21 -5.70
N THR A 6 -2.29 -0.45 -6.72
CA THR A 6 -3.74 -0.35 -6.57
C THR A 6 -4.28 -1.66 -6.00
N GLY A 7 -5.23 -1.55 -5.07
CA GLY A 7 -5.75 -2.73 -4.38
C GLY A 7 -4.71 -3.40 -3.48
N GLY A 8 -3.73 -2.64 -2.99
CA GLY A 8 -2.60 -3.19 -2.23
C GLY A 8 -2.96 -3.77 -0.87
N ALA A 9 -4.16 -3.47 -0.36
CA ALA A 9 -4.63 -4.02 0.92
C ALA A 9 -5.54 -5.23 0.72
N GLY A 10 -5.86 -5.62 -0.51
CA GLY A 10 -6.65 -6.82 -0.81
C GLY A 10 -5.82 -8.09 -0.70
N PHE A 11 -6.46 -9.24 -0.94
CA PHE A 11 -5.80 -10.53 -0.75
C PHE A 11 -4.57 -10.70 -1.64
N ILE A 12 -4.73 -10.51 -2.95
CA ILE A 12 -3.62 -10.65 -3.89
C ILE A 12 -2.67 -9.45 -3.79
N GLY A 13 -3.23 -8.24 -3.71
CA GLY A 13 -2.44 -7.02 -3.65
C GLY A 13 -1.57 -6.94 -2.40
N SER A 14 -2.03 -7.47 -1.26
CA SER A 14 -1.23 -7.50 -0.05
C SER A 14 -0.02 -8.41 -0.16
N HIS A 15 -0.17 -9.57 -0.83
CA HIS A 15 0.96 -10.45 -1.09
C HIS A 15 1.99 -9.78 -2.00
N THR A 16 1.53 -9.13 -3.07
CA THR A 16 2.40 -8.39 -3.98
C THR A 16 3.12 -7.26 -3.24
N SER A 17 2.39 -6.51 -2.43
CA SER A 17 2.97 -5.41 -1.65
C SER A 17 4.06 -5.90 -0.71
N LEU A 18 3.82 -7.02 -0.03
CA LEU A 18 4.80 -7.59 0.88
C LEU A 18 6.09 -8.00 0.15
N LEU A 19 5.93 -8.66 -1.00
CA LEU A 19 7.09 -9.04 -1.81
C LEU A 19 7.89 -7.84 -2.28
N LEU A 20 7.23 -6.77 -2.70
CA LEU A 20 7.90 -5.55 -3.13
C LEU A 20 8.65 -4.87 -1.98
N LEU A 21 8.07 -4.88 -0.79
CA LEU A 21 8.75 -4.35 0.40
C LEU A 21 10.00 -5.16 0.74
N GLU A 22 9.93 -6.48 0.62
CA GLU A 22 11.08 -7.35 0.85
C GLU A 22 12.19 -7.10 -0.17
N GLU A 23 11.83 -6.71 -1.40
CA GLU A 23 12.79 -6.37 -2.44
C GLU A 23 13.38 -4.96 -2.28
N GLY A 24 12.93 -4.21 -1.29
CA GLY A 24 13.46 -2.89 -0.98
C GLY A 24 12.73 -1.71 -1.60
N TYR A 25 11.57 -1.91 -2.21
CA TYR A 25 10.77 -0.82 -2.75
C TYR A 25 9.96 -0.13 -1.68
N ASP A 26 9.75 1.16 -1.84
CA ASP A 26 8.76 1.91 -1.09
C ASP A 26 7.46 1.93 -1.88
N LEU A 27 6.33 1.93 -1.17
CA LEU A 27 5.03 1.78 -1.82
C LEU A 27 4.10 2.93 -1.52
N VAL A 28 3.28 3.27 -2.51
CA VAL A 28 2.05 4.03 -2.33
C VAL A 28 0.91 3.06 -2.61
N ILE A 29 0.12 2.74 -1.60
CA ILE A 29 -1.00 1.82 -1.73
C ILE A 29 -2.28 2.62 -1.88
N TYR A 30 -2.96 2.41 -3.00
CA TYR A 30 -4.23 3.05 -3.32
C TYR A 30 -5.31 1.97 -3.28
N ASP A 31 -6.23 2.07 -2.32
CA ASP A 31 -7.24 1.03 -2.11
C ASP A 31 -8.52 1.68 -1.60
N SER A 32 -9.66 1.18 -2.06
CA SER A 32 -10.96 1.64 -1.56
C SER A 32 -11.29 1.09 -0.18
N PHE A 33 -10.62 0.03 0.23
CA PHE A 33 -10.89 -0.72 1.47
C PHE A 33 -12.34 -1.24 1.54
N HIS A 34 -12.96 -1.39 0.38
CA HIS A 34 -14.33 -1.91 0.29
C HIS A 34 -14.38 -3.40 0.65
N ASN A 35 -13.46 -4.19 0.08
CA ASN A 35 -13.37 -5.63 0.30
C ASN A 35 -12.07 -6.02 1.02
N SER A 36 -11.41 -5.06 1.66
CA SER A 36 -10.13 -5.29 2.33
C SER A 36 -10.12 -4.57 3.67
N SER A 37 -9.06 -4.80 4.47
CA SER A 37 -8.96 -4.22 5.80
C SER A 37 -7.58 -3.62 6.02
N LYS A 38 -7.55 -2.49 6.71
CA LYS A 38 -6.30 -1.87 7.15
C LYS A 38 -5.51 -2.75 8.13
N LYS A 39 -6.14 -3.79 8.66
CA LYS A 39 -5.48 -4.78 9.52
C LYS A 39 -4.36 -5.53 8.80
N VAL A 40 -4.37 -5.54 7.47
CA VAL A 40 -3.30 -6.18 6.68
C VAL A 40 -1.93 -5.57 7.00
N PHE A 41 -1.87 -4.29 7.34
CA PHE A 41 -0.61 -3.62 7.65
C PHE A 41 -0.01 -4.10 8.98
N LYS A 42 -0.84 -4.55 9.91
CA LYS A 42 -0.37 -5.17 11.16
C LYS A 42 0.29 -6.52 10.87
N ARG A 43 -0.21 -7.24 9.88
CA ARG A 43 0.42 -8.50 9.44
C ARG A 43 1.79 -8.24 8.81
N PHE A 44 1.92 -7.14 8.05
CA PHE A 44 3.20 -6.75 7.47
C PHE A 44 4.24 -6.51 8.56
N GLU A 45 3.87 -5.86 9.65
CA GLU A 45 4.77 -5.62 10.77
C GLU A 45 5.32 -6.93 11.33
N LYS A 46 4.46 -7.94 11.48
CA LYS A 46 4.86 -9.24 12.01
C LYS A 46 5.74 -10.00 11.02
N ILE A 47 5.36 -10.04 9.76
CA ILE A 47 6.09 -10.80 8.74
C ILE A 47 7.46 -10.19 8.48
N LEU A 48 7.53 -8.86 8.40
CA LEU A 48 8.79 -8.14 8.16
C LEU A 48 9.61 -7.91 9.42
N ASN A 49 9.07 -8.29 10.59
CA ASN A 49 9.71 -8.09 11.88
C ASN A 49 10.09 -6.62 12.08
N CYS A 50 9.15 -5.73 11.85
CA CYS A 50 9.34 -4.29 11.97
C CYS A 50 8.21 -3.67 12.78
N ASP A 51 8.36 -2.39 13.13
CA ASP A 51 7.35 -1.66 13.85
C ASP A 51 6.55 -0.74 12.92
N GLU A 52 5.51 -0.11 13.47
CA GLU A 52 4.65 0.80 12.75
C GLU A 52 5.42 2.00 12.19
N THR A 53 6.39 2.50 12.93
CA THR A 53 7.19 3.65 12.52
C THR A 53 7.99 3.34 11.25
N TYR A 54 8.63 2.19 11.21
CA TYR A 54 9.36 1.75 10.02
C TYR A 54 8.43 1.60 8.83
N LEU A 55 7.31 0.92 9.04
CA LEU A 55 6.36 0.65 7.97
C LEU A 55 5.76 1.94 7.41
N SER A 56 5.48 2.93 8.27
CA SER A 56 4.91 4.20 7.83
C SER A 56 5.87 5.01 6.96
N ARG A 57 7.16 4.76 7.06
CA ARG A 57 8.16 5.38 6.19
C ARG A 57 8.21 4.73 4.81
N ARG A 58 7.86 3.45 4.75
CA ARG A 58 7.95 2.64 3.53
C ARG A 58 6.65 2.63 2.74
N ILE A 59 5.51 2.82 3.42
CA ILE A 59 4.19 2.72 2.80
C ILE A 59 3.40 4.00 3.05
N LYS A 60 2.88 4.57 1.97
CA LYS A 60 1.86 5.62 2.03
C LYS A 60 0.55 5.00 1.60
N VAL A 61 -0.50 5.18 2.40
CA VAL A 61 -1.80 4.58 2.13
C VAL A 61 -2.78 5.68 1.75
N ILE A 62 -3.42 5.52 0.60
CA ILE A 62 -4.43 6.46 0.12
C ILE A 62 -5.71 5.67 -0.09
N GLU A 63 -6.76 6.07 0.60
CA GLU A 63 -8.07 5.48 0.45
C GLU A 63 -8.80 6.17 -0.68
N GLY A 64 -9.20 5.41 -1.69
CA GLY A 64 -9.91 5.97 -2.83
C GLY A 64 -10.39 4.87 -3.76
N ASP A 65 -11.28 5.24 -4.67
CA ASP A 65 -11.82 4.31 -5.66
C ASP A 65 -10.99 4.40 -6.94
N ILE A 66 -10.64 3.25 -7.51
CA ILE A 66 -9.85 3.21 -8.74
C ILE A 66 -10.59 3.89 -9.90
N ARG A 67 -11.91 4.05 -9.80
CA ARG A 67 -12.71 4.76 -10.78
C ARG A 67 -12.63 6.27 -10.66
N ASP A 68 -12.08 6.77 -9.55
CA ASP A 68 -11.88 8.20 -9.34
C ASP A 68 -10.60 8.65 -10.05
N LYS A 69 -10.74 8.98 -11.32
CA LYS A 69 -9.61 9.34 -12.17
C LYS A 69 -8.88 10.60 -11.69
N ASN A 70 -9.63 11.56 -11.16
CA ASN A 70 -9.03 12.81 -10.69
C ASN A 70 -8.14 12.58 -9.49
N LEU A 71 -8.61 11.80 -8.51
CA LEU A 71 -7.82 11.46 -7.34
C LEU A 71 -6.60 10.63 -7.71
N LEU A 72 -6.77 9.67 -8.62
CA LEU A 72 -5.68 8.82 -9.07
C LEU A 72 -4.59 9.63 -9.78
N GLU A 73 -4.98 10.60 -10.61
CA GLU A 73 -4.03 11.51 -11.25
C GLU A 73 -3.27 12.35 -10.22
N GLU A 74 -3.95 12.84 -9.20
CA GLU A 74 -3.31 13.59 -8.12
C GLU A 74 -2.26 12.74 -7.41
N VAL A 75 -2.57 11.47 -7.16
CA VAL A 75 -1.63 10.55 -6.53
C VAL A 75 -0.38 10.35 -7.41
N PHE A 76 -0.57 10.12 -8.71
CA PHE A 76 0.54 9.97 -9.63
C PHE A 76 1.42 11.23 -9.69
N ASN A 77 0.80 12.41 -9.68
CA ASN A 77 1.55 13.66 -9.79
C ASN A 77 2.25 14.03 -8.48
N TYR A 78 1.70 13.61 -7.35
CA TYR A 78 2.26 13.94 -6.04
C TYR A 78 3.37 12.98 -5.63
N TYR A 79 3.20 11.72 -5.88
CA TYR A 79 4.14 10.67 -5.48
C TYR A 79 4.87 10.09 -6.68
#